data_4e882c5fb2b28cfb27c817b0d5db7a4c
#
_entry.id   4e882c5fb2b28cfb27c817b0d5db7a4c
#
_cell.length_a   1.000
_cell.length_b   1.000
_cell.length_c   1.000
_cell.angle_alpha   90.00
_cell.angle_beta   90.00
_cell.angle_gamma   90.00
#
_symmetry.space_group_name_H-M   'P 1'
#
loop_
_entity.id
_entity.type
_entity.pdbx_description
1 polymer ?
#
loop_
_entity_poly.entity_id
_entity_poly.type
_entity_poly.pdbx_seq_one_letter_code
_entity_poly.pdbx_strand_id
1 'polypeptide(L)'
;CTVLGLSMLIAGCATDRLDLAPASYSEPWVADANTGSAAGTGDFAVPANPVVAELPQPPTIKSGYRYSLPELIDIAQNQNPDTRIAWQQARQAALVVGMGEAVFLPIISASVIGGYQSTSTPLPYAIGSHKDVNTSGSAVVPALALQWLIFDFGQRSALLDAAKHTSYAANVSFNGMHQKLIYDVTRTYFQYGAAQTQRQIAEQTLKNSLKIQDAAEERQKKGIATTVEVALARQQVAQSELRRVVAKGTERDAYQALLGAMGVSPSLDINVAYTEDRALPDVPNAPTEKMIRLALSQRPDVLASYAAVEAAKAGIKATEADFLPKVYLAGAVAGGDGRFDIQGLPGISQQTSSSSILVGVSVPLCDGGIRAARVTE
;
A
#
# COMPACT_ATOMS: atom_id res chain seq x y z
N CYS A 1 -49.44 13.38 -19.64
CA CYS A 1 -49.37 12.32 -18.62
C CYS A 1 -48.35 11.20 -18.91
N THR A 2 -47.47 11.35 -19.90
CA THR A 2 -46.52 10.30 -20.33
C THR A 2 -45.06 10.60 -20.01
N VAL A 3 -44.77 11.68 -19.30
CA VAL A 3 -43.38 12.06 -18.94
C VAL A 3 -42.96 11.63 -17.50
N LEU A 4 -43.92 11.25 -16.66
CA LEU A 4 -43.67 10.83 -15.26
C LEU A 4 -43.24 9.35 -15.12
N GLY A 5 -43.33 8.54 -16.16
CA GLY A 5 -43.00 7.11 -16.14
C GLY A 5 -41.51 6.77 -16.43
N LEU A 6 -40.71 7.73 -16.95
CA LEU A 6 -39.36 7.47 -17.38
C LEU A 6 -38.30 7.87 -16.34
N SER A 7 -38.68 8.56 -15.28
CA SER A 7 -37.75 9.00 -14.23
C SER A 7 -37.46 7.93 -13.15
N MET A 8 -38.19 6.81 -13.14
CA MET A 8 -37.99 5.74 -12.16
C MET A 8 -37.01 4.63 -12.58
N LEU A 9 -36.51 4.66 -13.80
CA LEU A 9 -35.54 3.67 -14.31
C LEU A 9 -34.09 4.10 -14.23
N ILE A 10 -33.81 5.28 -13.66
CA ILE A 10 -32.42 5.80 -13.50
C ILE A 10 -31.94 5.68 -12.03
N ALA A 11 -32.68 5.05 -11.14
CA ALA A 11 -32.15 4.60 -9.86
C ALA A 11 -31.22 3.43 -10.16
N GLY A 12 -29.99 3.78 -10.55
CA GLY A 12 -28.96 2.79 -10.92
C GLY A 12 -28.60 1.94 -9.72
N CYS A 13 -28.37 0.66 -9.93
CA CYS A 13 -27.92 -0.35 -8.95
C CYS A 13 -26.69 0.09 -8.11
N ALA A 14 -26.07 1.21 -8.41
CA ALA A 14 -24.95 1.76 -7.65
C ALA A 14 -25.38 2.44 -6.33
N THR A 15 -26.61 2.96 -6.24
CA THR A 15 -27.13 3.58 -5.00
C THR A 15 -27.66 2.55 -4.01
N ASP A 16 -27.98 1.33 -4.45
CA ASP A 16 -28.41 0.22 -3.59
C ASP A 16 -27.28 -0.38 -2.76
N ARG A 17 -26.03 0.12 -2.93
CA ARG A 17 -24.86 -0.34 -2.18
C ARG A 17 -24.48 0.57 -1.02
N LEU A 18 -25.26 1.59 -0.74
CA LEU A 18 -25.07 2.45 0.44
C LEU A 18 -25.32 1.69 1.76
N ASP A 19 -26.04 0.57 1.70
CA ASP A 19 -26.20 -0.38 2.80
C ASP A 19 -24.88 -1.03 3.26
N LEU A 20 -23.84 -1.03 2.40
CA LEU A 20 -22.50 -1.49 2.77
C LEU A 20 -21.70 -0.46 3.59
N ALA A 21 -22.17 0.77 3.69
CA ALA A 21 -21.56 1.83 4.49
C ALA A 21 -22.33 2.01 5.81
N PRO A 22 -21.73 2.68 6.83
CA PRO A 22 -22.47 3.08 8.03
C PRO A 22 -23.71 3.88 7.66
N ALA A 23 -24.84 3.59 8.29
CA ALA A 23 -26.11 4.29 8.03
C ALA A 23 -26.07 5.77 8.46
N SER A 24 -25.25 6.10 9.46
CA SER A 24 -25.07 7.47 9.99
C SER A 24 -23.64 7.65 10.49
N TYR A 25 -23.18 8.91 10.53
CA TYR A 25 -21.88 9.26 11.10
C TYR A 25 -21.77 8.99 12.61
N SER A 26 -22.88 8.80 13.29
CA SER A 26 -22.98 8.53 14.73
C SER A 26 -23.28 7.06 15.06
N GLU A 27 -23.44 6.22 14.06
CA GLU A 27 -23.73 4.79 14.24
C GLU A 27 -22.54 3.93 13.80
N PRO A 28 -22.21 2.87 14.58
CA PRO A 28 -21.12 1.99 14.21
C PRO A 28 -21.49 1.16 12.96
N TRP A 29 -20.51 0.96 12.08
CA TRP A 29 -20.66 0.02 10.99
C TRP A 29 -20.60 -1.42 11.52
N VAL A 30 -21.60 -2.22 11.16
CA VAL A 30 -21.68 -3.64 11.52
C VAL A 30 -21.56 -4.46 10.23
N ALA A 31 -20.62 -5.40 10.18
CA ALA A 31 -20.53 -6.34 9.06
C ALA A 31 -21.80 -7.19 8.99
N ASP A 32 -22.31 -7.44 7.78
CA ASP A 32 -23.49 -8.25 7.56
C ASP A 32 -23.43 -9.60 8.27
N ALA A 33 -24.51 -9.98 8.94
CA ALA A 33 -24.63 -11.24 9.67
C ALA A 33 -24.40 -12.50 8.81
N ASN A 34 -24.47 -12.37 7.48
CA ASN A 34 -24.22 -13.46 6.51
C ASN A 34 -22.72 -13.82 6.36
N THR A 35 -21.80 -13.01 6.86
CA THR A 35 -20.34 -13.29 6.81
C THR A 35 -19.82 -14.02 8.05
N GLY A 36 -20.70 -14.49 8.93
CA GLY A 36 -20.34 -15.27 10.13
C GLY A 36 -19.68 -14.45 11.25
N SER A 37 -19.71 -13.12 11.16
CA SER A 37 -19.23 -12.23 12.21
C SER A 37 -20.35 -11.98 13.21
N ALA A 38 -20.09 -12.16 14.49
CA ALA A 38 -21.06 -11.91 15.57
C ALA A 38 -21.61 -10.50 15.49
N ALA A 39 -22.93 -10.36 15.72
CA ALA A 39 -23.59 -9.07 15.79
C ALA A 39 -22.80 -8.11 16.68
N GLY A 40 -22.50 -6.93 16.13
CA GLY A 40 -21.74 -5.91 16.84
C GLY A 40 -22.40 -5.52 18.16
N THR A 41 -21.62 -5.22 19.15
CA THR A 41 -22.03 -4.87 20.52
C THR A 41 -22.71 -3.49 20.62
N GLY A 42 -23.02 -2.84 19.49
CA GLY A 42 -23.59 -1.49 19.47
C GLY A 42 -22.60 -0.37 19.78
N ASP A 43 -21.31 -0.70 19.95
CA ASP A 43 -20.21 0.23 20.05
C ASP A 43 -19.38 0.25 18.73
N PHE A 44 -18.41 1.15 18.61
CA PHE A 44 -17.53 1.24 17.45
C PHE A 44 -16.44 0.16 17.41
N ALA A 45 -16.58 -0.92 18.18
CA ALA A 45 -15.65 -2.05 18.18
C ALA A 45 -15.83 -2.92 16.93
N VAL A 46 -14.70 -3.26 16.30
CA VAL A 46 -14.69 -4.18 15.16
C VAL A 46 -14.56 -5.61 15.69
N PRO A 47 -15.37 -6.57 15.21
CA PRO A 47 -15.25 -7.96 15.63
C PRO A 47 -13.87 -8.52 15.29
N ALA A 48 -13.32 -9.32 16.21
CA ALA A 48 -12.00 -9.92 16.05
C ALA A 48 -11.96 -10.85 14.83
N ASN A 49 -10.98 -10.65 13.96
CA ASN A 49 -10.70 -11.55 12.84
C ASN A 49 -9.55 -12.49 13.22
N PRO A 50 -9.80 -13.81 13.38
CA PRO A 50 -8.76 -14.76 13.78
C PRO A 50 -7.57 -14.82 12.82
N VAL A 51 -7.79 -14.59 11.52
CA VAL A 51 -6.73 -14.61 10.49
C VAL A 51 -5.72 -13.47 10.70
N VAL A 52 -6.18 -12.32 11.24
CA VAL A 52 -5.32 -11.16 11.51
C VAL A 52 -4.67 -11.27 12.90
N ALA A 53 -5.17 -12.17 13.76
CA ALA A 53 -4.62 -12.35 15.11
C ALA A 53 -3.30 -13.14 15.13
N GLU A 54 -2.91 -13.77 14.02
CA GLU A 54 -1.62 -14.45 13.91
C GLU A 54 -0.50 -13.42 13.84
N LEU A 55 0.29 -13.35 14.90
CA LEU A 55 1.48 -12.50 14.95
C LEU A 55 2.57 -13.09 14.05
N PRO A 56 3.36 -12.23 13.36
CA PRO A 56 4.55 -12.68 12.64
C PRO A 56 5.47 -13.48 13.55
N GLN A 57 6.12 -14.52 13.02
CA GLN A 57 7.06 -15.31 13.81
C GLN A 57 8.16 -14.40 14.36
N PRO A 58 8.43 -14.44 15.67
CA PRO A 58 9.46 -13.61 16.27
C PRO A 58 10.83 -14.00 15.68
N PRO A 59 11.76 -13.04 15.55
CA PRO A 59 13.14 -13.35 15.17
C PRO A 59 13.77 -14.32 16.18
N THR A 60 14.69 -15.16 15.70
CA THR A 60 15.43 -16.06 16.58
C THR A 60 16.39 -15.25 17.45
N ILE A 61 16.02 -15.06 18.72
CA ILE A 61 16.82 -14.35 19.72
C ILE A 61 17.58 -15.36 20.58
N LYS A 62 18.90 -15.15 20.72
CA LYS A 62 19.73 -15.96 21.61
C LYS A 62 19.52 -15.51 23.05
N SER A 63 19.02 -16.41 23.89
CA SER A 63 18.82 -16.14 25.31
C SER A 63 20.15 -15.80 26.00
N GLY A 64 20.17 -14.71 26.79
CA GLY A 64 21.35 -14.24 27.50
C GLY A 64 22.38 -13.49 26.67
N TYR A 65 22.22 -13.41 25.35
CA TYR A 65 23.10 -12.62 24.49
C TYR A 65 22.76 -11.12 24.57
N ARG A 66 23.80 -10.27 24.65
CA ARG A 66 23.64 -8.82 24.69
C ARG A 66 23.82 -8.25 23.28
N TYR A 67 22.75 -7.73 22.71
CA TYR A 67 22.72 -7.19 21.37
C TYR A 67 23.24 -5.76 21.31
N SER A 68 24.18 -5.51 20.41
CA SER A 68 24.71 -4.19 20.08
C SER A 68 23.78 -3.44 19.14
N LEU A 69 23.95 -2.11 19.03
CA LEU A 69 23.16 -1.28 18.11
C LEU A 69 23.17 -1.78 16.66
N PRO A 70 24.32 -2.15 16.04
CA PRO A 70 24.31 -2.69 14.68
C PRO A 70 23.50 -3.97 14.52
N GLU A 71 23.56 -4.87 15.49
CA GLU A 71 22.79 -6.12 15.46
C GLU A 71 21.28 -5.87 15.60
N LEU A 72 20.87 -4.90 16.43
CA LEU A 72 19.47 -4.48 16.55
C LEU A 72 18.94 -3.86 15.25
N ILE A 73 19.79 -3.05 14.57
CA ILE A 73 19.46 -2.49 13.26
C ILE A 73 19.29 -3.61 12.23
N ASP A 74 20.18 -4.62 12.21
CA ASP A 74 20.08 -5.75 11.27
C ASP A 74 18.79 -6.54 11.50
N ILE A 75 18.44 -6.85 12.75
CA ILE A 75 17.16 -7.48 13.09
C ILE A 75 15.99 -6.63 12.59
N ALA A 76 16.02 -5.32 12.85
CA ALA A 76 14.96 -4.41 12.44
C ALA A 76 14.81 -4.35 10.91
N GLN A 77 15.89 -4.27 10.15
CA GLN A 77 15.85 -4.25 8.68
C GLN A 77 15.22 -5.51 8.10
N ASN A 78 15.41 -6.66 8.75
CA ASN A 78 14.88 -7.94 8.30
C ASN A 78 13.44 -8.21 8.76
N GLN A 79 13.01 -7.64 9.88
CA GLN A 79 11.72 -7.97 10.50
C GLN A 79 10.66 -6.87 10.37
N ASN A 80 11.06 -5.62 10.17
CA ASN A 80 10.13 -4.50 10.17
C ASN A 80 9.15 -4.60 8.98
N PRO A 81 7.83 -4.53 9.22
CA PRO A 81 6.83 -4.57 8.16
C PRO A 81 6.96 -3.42 7.14
N ASP A 82 7.37 -2.22 7.58
CA ASP A 82 7.48 -1.06 6.72
C ASP A 82 8.55 -1.23 5.64
N THR A 83 9.67 -1.90 5.94
CA THR A 83 10.71 -2.22 4.95
C THR A 83 10.19 -3.21 3.91
N ARG A 84 9.39 -4.20 4.32
CA ARG A 84 8.74 -5.16 3.42
C ARG A 84 7.72 -4.48 2.52
N ILE A 85 6.92 -3.57 3.06
CA ILE A 85 5.94 -2.78 2.29
C ILE A 85 6.68 -1.94 1.23
N ALA A 86 7.70 -1.18 1.63
CA ALA A 86 8.49 -0.36 0.71
C ALA A 86 9.17 -1.20 -0.39
N TRP A 87 9.68 -2.38 -0.05
CA TRP A 87 10.22 -3.32 -1.03
C TRP A 87 9.17 -3.80 -2.03
N GLN A 88 7.96 -4.17 -1.57
CA GLN A 88 6.88 -4.60 -2.47
C GLN A 88 6.40 -3.45 -3.37
N GLN A 89 6.35 -2.23 -2.85
CA GLN A 89 6.03 -1.04 -3.66
C GLN A 89 7.06 -0.79 -4.76
N ALA A 90 8.36 -0.93 -4.45
CA ALA A 90 9.42 -0.82 -5.44
C ALA A 90 9.30 -1.90 -6.53
N ARG A 91 9.00 -3.16 -6.15
CA ARG A 91 8.74 -4.25 -7.09
C ARG A 91 7.51 -4.00 -7.96
N GLN A 92 6.43 -3.53 -7.36
CA GLN A 92 5.22 -3.17 -8.08
C GLN A 92 5.49 -2.09 -9.14
N ALA A 93 6.23 -1.04 -8.77
CA ALA A 93 6.60 0.02 -9.70
C ALA A 93 7.51 -0.50 -10.84
N ALA A 94 8.42 -1.43 -10.57
CA ALA A 94 9.23 -2.08 -11.60
C ALA A 94 8.38 -2.95 -12.55
N LEU A 95 7.37 -3.66 -12.04
CA LEU A 95 6.44 -4.42 -12.88
C LEU A 95 5.60 -3.52 -13.79
N VAL A 96 5.23 -2.32 -13.33
CA VAL A 96 4.53 -1.32 -14.17
C VAL A 96 5.41 -0.89 -15.35
N VAL A 97 6.73 -0.76 -15.17
CA VAL A 97 7.66 -0.52 -16.29
C VAL A 97 7.62 -1.69 -17.28
N GLY A 98 7.72 -2.93 -16.80
CA GLY A 98 7.62 -4.12 -17.66
C GLY A 98 6.30 -4.21 -18.42
N MET A 99 5.17 -3.87 -17.77
CA MET A 99 3.87 -3.76 -18.46
C MET A 99 3.88 -2.66 -19.52
N GLY A 100 4.52 -1.50 -19.25
CA GLY A 100 4.71 -0.43 -20.23
C GLY A 100 5.54 -0.85 -21.44
N GLU A 101 6.57 -1.67 -21.25
CA GLU A 101 7.36 -2.26 -22.34
C GLU A 101 6.56 -3.30 -23.14
N ALA A 102 5.73 -4.10 -22.48
CA ALA A 102 4.89 -5.10 -23.14
C ALA A 102 3.84 -4.49 -24.09
N VAL A 103 3.40 -3.24 -23.85
CA VAL A 103 2.45 -2.54 -24.74
C VAL A 103 3.00 -2.30 -26.15
N PHE A 104 4.32 -2.36 -26.35
CA PHE A 104 4.94 -2.27 -27.68
C PHE A 104 4.84 -3.58 -28.49
N LEU A 105 4.51 -4.69 -27.85
CA LEU A 105 4.39 -5.99 -28.48
C LEU A 105 2.96 -6.24 -29.01
N PRO A 106 2.78 -7.10 -30.04
CA PRO A 106 1.47 -7.49 -30.50
C PRO A 106 0.71 -8.31 -29.46
N ILE A 107 -0.60 -8.10 -29.37
CA ILE A 107 -1.51 -8.92 -28.57
C ILE A 107 -2.08 -10.00 -29.47
N ILE A 108 -1.91 -11.25 -29.12
CA ILE A 108 -2.49 -12.40 -29.79
C ILE A 108 -3.52 -13.03 -28.85
N SER A 109 -4.75 -13.17 -29.33
CA SER A 109 -5.85 -13.77 -28.56
C SER A 109 -6.46 -14.94 -29.35
N ALA A 110 -6.83 -15.99 -28.62
CA ALA A 110 -7.61 -17.10 -29.15
C ALA A 110 -9.01 -17.05 -28.53
N SER A 111 -10.02 -17.23 -29.37
CA SER A 111 -11.42 -17.27 -28.94
C SER A 111 -12.17 -18.38 -29.66
N VAL A 112 -13.18 -18.93 -29.02
CA VAL A 112 -14.14 -19.85 -29.65
C VAL A 112 -15.53 -19.27 -29.36
N ILE A 113 -16.25 -18.96 -30.42
CA ILE A 113 -17.61 -18.41 -30.33
C ILE A 113 -18.55 -19.50 -30.85
N GLY A 114 -19.49 -19.92 -30.00
CA GLY A 114 -20.57 -20.82 -30.39
C GLY A 114 -21.90 -20.13 -30.20
N GLY A 115 -22.80 -20.28 -31.16
CA GLY A 115 -24.08 -19.63 -31.08
C GLY A 115 -25.15 -20.27 -31.95
N TYR A 116 -26.41 -19.98 -31.64
CA TYR A 116 -27.58 -20.25 -32.42
C TYR A 116 -28.30 -18.91 -32.67
N GLN A 117 -28.63 -18.68 -33.94
CA GLN A 117 -29.39 -17.52 -34.37
C GLN A 117 -30.63 -17.95 -35.13
N SER A 118 -31.78 -17.38 -34.84
CA SER A 118 -32.99 -17.55 -35.59
C SER A 118 -33.53 -16.17 -35.98
N THR A 119 -33.81 -15.97 -37.24
CA THR A 119 -34.33 -14.72 -37.81
C THR A 119 -35.59 -15.01 -38.62
N SER A 120 -36.66 -14.29 -38.33
CA SER A 120 -37.89 -14.27 -39.12
C SER A 120 -37.92 -12.98 -39.93
N THR A 121 -37.96 -13.07 -41.24
CA THR A 121 -37.99 -11.94 -42.16
C THR A 121 -39.34 -11.92 -42.85
N PRO A 122 -40.20 -10.86 -42.65
CA PRO A 122 -41.46 -10.76 -43.36
C PRO A 122 -41.24 -10.57 -44.87
N LEU A 123 -42.01 -11.27 -45.66
CA LEU A 123 -41.95 -11.14 -47.11
C LEU A 123 -42.84 -9.99 -47.59
N PRO A 124 -42.38 -9.17 -48.56
CA PRO A 124 -43.25 -8.10 -49.09
C PRO A 124 -44.47 -8.64 -49.82
N TYR A 125 -44.44 -9.91 -50.25
CA TYR A 125 -45.58 -10.64 -50.84
C TYR A 125 -45.56 -12.07 -50.30
N ALA A 126 -46.73 -12.61 -50.02
CA ALA A 126 -46.88 -14.01 -49.58
C ALA A 126 -46.44 -15.00 -50.70
N ILE A 127 -45.59 -15.93 -50.37
CA ILE A 127 -45.20 -17.04 -51.25
C ILE A 127 -45.93 -18.27 -50.75
N GLY A 128 -46.97 -18.66 -51.47
CA GLY A 128 -47.87 -19.72 -50.99
C GLY A 128 -48.61 -19.34 -49.72
N SER A 129 -48.57 -20.15 -48.66
CA SER A 129 -49.12 -19.90 -47.33
C SER A 129 -48.20 -19.14 -46.39
N HIS A 130 -46.97 -18.84 -46.82
CA HIS A 130 -45.95 -18.23 -45.97
C HIS A 130 -45.89 -16.72 -46.13
N LYS A 131 -46.05 -16.01 -45.03
CA LYS A 131 -45.88 -14.53 -44.94
C LYS A 131 -44.47 -14.14 -44.50
N ASP A 132 -43.77 -15.04 -43.88
CA ASP A 132 -42.42 -14.88 -43.33
C ASP A 132 -41.49 -16.00 -43.81
N VAL A 133 -40.20 -15.70 -43.93
CA VAL A 133 -39.15 -16.70 -44.09
C VAL A 133 -38.37 -16.83 -42.81
N ASN A 134 -38.42 -17.97 -42.19
CA ASN A 134 -37.64 -18.28 -41.01
C ASN A 134 -36.31 -18.88 -41.43
N THR A 135 -35.23 -18.26 -41.03
CA THR A 135 -33.87 -18.74 -41.19
C THR A 135 -33.26 -19.01 -39.80
N SER A 136 -32.69 -20.15 -39.59
CA SER A 136 -31.95 -20.44 -38.38
C SER A 136 -30.58 -20.99 -38.70
N GLY A 137 -29.63 -20.72 -37.80
CA GLY A 137 -28.28 -21.24 -37.97
C GLY A 137 -27.61 -21.45 -36.62
N SER A 138 -26.80 -22.49 -36.56
CA SER A 138 -25.87 -22.73 -35.44
C SER A 138 -24.44 -22.76 -36.00
N ALA A 139 -23.51 -22.18 -35.31
CA ALA A 139 -22.11 -22.23 -35.69
C ALA A 139 -21.19 -22.27 -34.47
N VAL A 140 -20.02 -22.91 -34.63
CA VAL A 140 -18.90 -22.84 -33.71
C VAL A 140 -17.70 -22.35 -34.51
N VAL A 141 -17.16 -21.21 -34.08
CA VAL A 141 -16.10 -20.50 -34.81
C VAL A 141 -14.91 -20.27 -33.87
N PRO A 142 -13.90 -21.13 -33.90
CA PRO A 142 -12.59 -20.82 -33.35
C PRO A 142 -11.92 -19.71 -34.16
N ALA A 143 -11.29 -18.76 -33.48
CA ALA A 143 -10.58 -17.64 -34.10
C ALA A 143 -9.30 -17.29 -33.34
N LEU A 144 -8.28 -16.89 -34.10
CA LEU A 144 -7.08 -16.23 -33.60
C LEU A 144 -7.11 -14.78 -34.08
N ALA A 145 -6.91 -13.85 -33.18
CA ALA A 145 -6.83 -12.44 -33.53
C ALA A 145 -5.49 -11.86 -33.07
N LEU A 146 -4.91 -11.01 -33.90
CA LEU A 146 -3.72 -10.23 -33.63
C LEU A 146 -4.10 -8.75 -33.61
N GLN A 147 -3.67 -8.03 -32.59
CA GLN A 147 -3.82 -6.58 -32.48
C GLN A 147 -2.47 -5.98 -32.13
N TRP A 148 -2.01 -5.03 -32.88
CA TRP A 148 -0.73 -4.35 -32.67
C TRP A 148 -0.82 -2.87 -32.99
N LEU A 149 -0.55 -2.05 -31.97
CA LEU A 149 -0.37 -0.63 -32.18
C LEU A 149 1.06 -0.39 -32.67
N ILE A 150 1.23 -0.05 -33.96
CA ILE A 150 2.54 0.11 -34.58
C ILE A 150 3.14 1.46 -34.21
N PHE A 151 2.34 2.54 -34.35
CA PHE A 151 2.81 3.91 -34.18
C PHE A 151 1.76 4.80 -33.52
N ASP A 152 2.18 5.64 -32.55
CA ASP A 152 1.33 6.51 -31.73
C ASP A 152 1.96 7.86 -31.40
N PHE A 153 2.89 8.31 -32.22
CA PHE A 153 3.59 9.58 -32.06
C PHE A 153 4.24 9.77 -30.67
N GLY A 154 4.65 8.68 -30.05
CA GLY A 154 5.39 8.70 -28.77
C GLY A 154 4.52 8.62 -27.52
N GLN A 155 3.21 8.41 -27.63
CA GLN A 155 2.34 8.27 -26.45
C GLN A 155 2.82 7.17 -25.50
N ARG A 156 3.03 5.95 -26.02
CA ARG A 156 3.52 4.81 -25.20
C ARG A 156 4.92 5.06 -24.64
N SER A 157 5.79 5.69 -25.45
CA SER A 157 7.14 6.04 -24.98
C SER A 157 7.08 7.01 -23.81
N ALA A 158 6.24 8.04 -23.88
CA ALA A 158 6.07 8.98 -22.78
C ALA A 158 5.44 8.34 -21.53
N LEU A 159 4.47 7.44 -21.70
CA LEU A 159 3.92 6.65 -20.59
C LEU A 159 4.97 5.72 -19.95
N LEU A 160 5.81 5.09 -20.76
CA LEU A 160 6.91 4.26 -20.27
C LEU A 160 7.94 5.09 -19.51
N ASP A 161 8.26 6.29 -19.99
CA ASP A 161 9.17 7.21 -19.28
C ASP A 161 8.56 7.68 -17.95
N ALA A 162 7.26 7.98 -17.90
CA ALA A 162 6.55 8.26 -16.65
C ALA A 162 6.63 7.08 -15.66
N ALA A 163 6.42 5.85 -16.14
CA ALA A 163 6.55 4.65 -15.32
C ALA A 163 7.97 4.45 -14.80
N LYS A 164 9.01 4.71 -15.62
CA LYS A 164 10.42 4.65 -15.19
C LYS A 164 10.74 5.66 -14.09
N HIS A 165 10.27 6.90 -14.21
CA HIS A 165 10.44 7.92 -13.17
C HIS A 165 9.70 7.53 -11.88
N THR A 166 8.51 6.97 -11.98
CA THR A 166 7.75 6.45 -10.84
C THR A 166 8.47 5.28 -10.17
N SER A 167 9.05 4.36 -10.95
CA SER A 167 9.87 3.26 -10.44
C SER A 167 11.13 3.77 -9.72
N TYR A 168 11.80 4.78 -10.29
CA TYR A 168 12.93 5.44 -9.64
C TYR A 168 12.52 6.05 -8.29
N ALA A 169 11.39 6.78 -8.24
CA ALA A 169 10.86 7.36 -7.00
C ALA A 169 10.59 6.28 -5.93
N ALA A 170 10.00 5.16 -6.32
CA ALA A 170 9.74 4.04 -5.41
C ALA A 170 11.02 3.40 -4.87
N ASN A 171 12.05 3.22 -5.70
CA ASN A 171 13.36 2.70 -5.28
C ASN A 171 14.08 3.65 -4.32
N VAL A 172 14.03 4.96 -4.59
CA VAL A 172 14.58 5.99 -3.69
C VAL A 172 13.83 6.01 -2.35
N SER A 173 12.50 5.88 -2.39
CA SER A 173 11.66 5.80 -1.18
C SER A 173 11.97 4.55 -0.37
N PHE A 174 12.25 3.41 -1.00
CA PHE A 174 12.72 2.19 -0.32
C PHE A 174 14.03 2.45 0.45
N ASN A 175 15.01 3.09 -0.17
CA ASN A 175 16.25 3.49 0.51
C ASN A 175 15.97 4.47 1.66
N GLY A 176 15.05 5.42 1.46
CA GLY A 176 14.62 6.36 2.49
C GLY A 176 13.99 5.68 3.71
N MET A 177 13.21 4.62 3.47
CA MET A 177 12.60 3.82 4.55
C MET A 177 13.68 3.14 5.41
N HIS A 178 14.72 2.56 4.79
CA HIS A 178 15.85 1.99 5.52
C HIS A 178 16.61 3.03 6.34
N GLN A 179 16.87 4.22 5.77
CA GLN A 179 17.52 5.31 6.51
C GLN A 179 16.68 5.76 7.71
N LYS A 180 15.36 5.90 7.52
CA LYS A 180 14.43 6.22 8.61
C LYS A 180 14.45 5.16 9.71
N LEU A 181 14.40 3.88 9.34
CA LEU A 181 14.46 2.77 10.29
C LEU A 181 15.74 2.81 11.11
N ILE A 182 16.91 2.96 10.46
CA ILE A 182 18.20 3.06 11.14
C ILE A 182 18.20 4.23 12.13
N TYR A 183 17.67 5.38 11.73
CA TYR A 183 17.56 6.55 12.59
C TYR A 183 16.64 6.28 13.80
N ASP A 184 15.45 5.74 13.56
CA ASP A 184 14.45 5.50 14.63
C ASP A 184 14.97 4.45 15.64
N VAL A 185 15.57 3.36 15.18
CA VAL A 185 16.18 2.34 16.06
C VAL A 185 17.37 2.94 16.83
N THR A 186 18.22 3.74 16.17
CA THR A 186 19.35 4.39 16.83
C THR A 186 18.88 5.35 17.92
N ARG A 187 17.89 6.18 17.61
CA ARG A 187 17.32 7.15 18.55
C ARG A 187 16.71 6.45 19.78
N THR A 188 15.87 5.44 19.56
CA THR A 188 15.23 4.71 20.66
C THR A 188 16.22 3.87 21.46
N TYR A 189 17.27 3.34 20.84
CA TYR A 189 18.37 2.67 21.54
C TYR A 189 19.06 3.59 22.55
N PHE A 190 19.42 4.83 22.14
CA PHE A 190 20.04 5.79 23.06
C PHE A 190 19.04 6.30 24.12
N GLN A 191 17.77 6.45 23.78
CA GLN A 191 16.74 6.80 24.74
C GLN A 191 16.57 5.70 25.81
N TYR A 192 16.57 4.43 25.40
CA TYR A 192 16.53 3.30 26.32
C TYR A 192 17.76 3.26 27.23
N GLY A 193 18.96 3.40 26.67
CA GLY A 193 20.19 3.46 27.46
C GLY A 193 20.20 4.59 28.51
N ALA A 194 19.76 5.79 28.11
CA ALA A 194 19.63 6.91 29.04
C ALA A 194 18.61 6.61 30.17
N ALA A 195 17.45 6.01 29.82
CA ALA A 195 16.44 5.63 30.82
C ALA A 195 16.94 4.54 31.76
N GLN A 196 17.73 3.57 31.28
CA GLN A 196 18.38 2.54 32.08
C GLN A 196 19.35 3.16 33.11
N THR A 197 20.22 4.08 32.65
CA THR A 197 21.12 4.82 33.53
C THR A 197 20.36 5.65 34.55
N GLN A 198 19.30 6.34 34.14
CA GLN A 198 18.44 7.12 35.03
C GLN A 198 17.82 6.24 36.14
N ARG A 199 17.35 5.03 35.82
CA ARG A 199 16.84 4.07 36.81
C ARG A 199 17.93 3.67 37.80
N GLN A 200 19.14 3.34 37.32
CA GLN A 200 20.27 2.97 38.20
C GLN A 200 20.62 4.09 39.17
N ILE A 201 20.67 5.35 38.68
CA ILE A 201 20.91 6.53 39.53
C ILE A 201 19.80 6.69 40.57
N ALA A 202 18.52 6.54 40.18
CA ALA A 202 17.40 6.65 41.09
C ALA A 202 17.42 5.56 42.19
N GLU A 203 17.78 4.32 41.85
CA GLU A 203 17.96 3.22 42.80
C GLU A 203 19.11 3.50 43.78
N GLN A 204 20.24 3.99 43.29
CA GLN A 204 21.37 4.35 44.13
C GLN A 204 21.03 5.54 45.08
N THR A 205 20.26 6.52 44.55
CA THR A 205 19.78 7.67 45.35
C THR A 205 18.86 7.20 46.46
N LEU A 206 17.91 6.29 46.17
CA LEU A 206 17.04 5.72 47.22
C LEU A 206 17.87 4.97 48.27
N LYS A 207 18.82 4.14 47.85
CA LYS A 207 19.70 3.42 48.79
C LYS A 207 20.50 4.37 49.73
N ASN A 208 20.96 5.49 49.17
CA ASN A 208 21.66 6.51 49.96
C ASN A 208 20.69 7.24 50.92
N SER A 209 19.47 7.59 50.46
CA SER A 209 18.45 8.23 51.28
C SER A 209 18.01 7.34 52.47
N LEU A 210 17.87 6.04 52.26
CA LEU A 210 17.58 5.08 53.32
C LEU A 210 18.68 5.08 54.39
N LYS A 211 19.96 5.04 53.99
CA LYS A 211 21.08 5.11 54.93
C LYS A 211 21.10 6.41 55.76
N ILE A 212 20.73 7.54 55.13
CA ILE A 212 20.63 8.83 55.80
C ILE A 212 19.49 8.79 56.84
N GLN A 213 18.33 8.21 56.47
CA GLN A 213 17.22 8.06 57.37
C GLN A 213 17.61 7.20 58.59
N ASP A 214 18.21 6.03 58.36
CA ASP A 214 18.66 5.12 59.42
C ASP A 214 19.63 5.85 60.37
N ALA A 215 20.59 6.58 59.86
CA ALA A 215 21.52 7.37 60.62
C ALA A 215 20.84 8.46 61.45
N ALA A 216 19.84 9.17 60.90
CA ALA A 216 19.06 10.20 61.61
C ALA A 216 18.23 9.60 62.74
N GLU A 217 17.59 8.45 62.51
CA GLU A 217 16.81 7.70 63.51
C GLU A 217 17.70 7.22 64.67
N GLU A 218 18.89 6.67 64.38
CA GLU A 218 19.86 6.26 65.39
C GLU A 218 20.41 7.42 66.24
N ARG A 219 20.68 8.58 65.61
CA ARG A 219 21.07 9.82 66.31
C ARG A 219 19.93 10.32 67.18
N GLN A 220 18.68 10.27 66.74
CA GLN A 220 17.52 10.63 67.52
C GLN A 220 17.36 9.75 68.79
N LYS A 221 17.49 8.41 68.61
CA LYS A 221 17.46 7.46 69.74
C LYS A 221 18.52 7.79 70.83
N LYS A 222 19.67 8.33 70.39
CA LYS A 222 20.76 8.77 71.28
C LYS A 222 20.58 10.21 71.81
N GLY A 223 19.47 10.87 71.49
CA GLY A 223 19.21 12.28 71.91
C GLY A 223 20.03 13.33 71.21
N ILE A 224 20.70 13.00 70.08
CA ILE A 224 21.62 13.90 69.34
C ILE A 224 20.90 14.58 68.13
N ALA A 225 19.78 14.01 67.65
CA ALA A 225 19.02 14.57 66.54
C ALA A 225 17.59 14.90 66.97
N THR A 226 16.97 15.87 66.26
CA THR A 226 15.60 16.33 66.46
C THR A 226 14.59 15.48 65.70
N THR A 227 13.30 15.50 66.12
CA THR A 227 12.19 14.89 65.38
C THR A 227 12.03 15.46 63.98
N VAL A 228 12.38 16.76 63.78
CA VAL A 228 12.34 17.44 62.46
C VAL A 228 13.37 16.85 61.52
N GLU A 229 14.60 16.56 61.99
CA GLU A 229 15.64 15.94 61.14
C GLU A 229 15.19 14.54 60.65
N VAL A 230 14.58 13.72 61.50
CA VAL A 230 14.03 12.41 61.08
C VAL A 230 12.87 12.55 60.11
N ALA A 231 11.98 13.55 60.33
CA ALA A 231 10.87 13.81 59.41
C ALA A 231 11.37 14.27 58.01
N LEU A 232 12.40 15.09 57.95
CA LEU A 232 13.06 15.47 56.69
C LEU A 232 13.73 14.33 55.99
N ALA A 233 14.42 13.42 56.73
CA ALA A 233 15.02 12.21 56.16
C ALA A 233 13.97 11.27 55.60
N ARG A 234 12.83 11.07 56.27
CA ARG A 234 11.69 10.29 55.75
C ARG A 234 11.07 10.90 54.53
N GLN A 235 10.91 12.24 54.46
CA GLN A 235 10.46 12.93 53.25
C GLN A 235 11.40 12.69 52.10
N GLN A 236 12.73 12.75 52.32
CA GLN A 236 13.74 12.50 51.28
C GLN A 236 13.65 11.07 50.75
N VAL A 237 13.43 10.06 51.60
CA VAL A 237 13.21 8.68 51.19
C VAL A 237 11.96 8.54 50.32
N ALA A 238 10.82 9.13 50.76
CA ALA A 238 9.59 9.09 49.97
C ALA A 238 9.73 9.74 48.60
N GLN A 239 10.47 10.84 48.48
CA GLN A 239 10.78 11.49 47.20
C GLN A 239 11.69 10.62 46.34
N SER A 240 12.68 9.94 46.94
CA SER A 240 13.59 9.04 46.20
C SER A 240 12.87 7.79 45.73
N GLU A 241 11.92 7.27 46.50
CA GLU A 241 11.05 6.14 46.09
C GLU A 241 10.17 6.52 44.89
N LEU A 242 9.53 7.70 44.95
CA LEU A 242 8.77 8.21 43.81
C LEU A 242 9.64 8.30 42.54
N ARG A 243 10.86 8.88 42.66
CA ARG A 243 11.81 8.97 41.52
C ARG A 243 12.17 7.60 40.97
N ARG A 244 12.41 6.62 41.83
CA ARG A 244 12.70 5.22 41.42
C ARG A 244 11.53 4.62 40.62
N VAL A 245 10.29 4.80 41.09
CA VAL A 245 9.10 4.27 40.41
C VAL A 245 8.93 4.93 39.04
N VAL A 246 9.05 6.25 38.97
CA VAL A 246 8.97 7.00 37.70
C VAL A 246 10.08 6.55 36.73
N ALA A 247 11.33 6.47 37.19
CA ALA A 247 12.45 6.05 36.33
C ALA A 247 12.28 4.62 35.80
N LYS A 248 11.74 3.70 36.63
CA LYS A 248 11.40 2.34 36.17
C LYS A 248 10.30 2.33 35.12
N GLY A 249 9.29 3.20 35.24
CA GLY A 249 8.26 3.37 34.21
C GLY A 249 8.85 3.87 32.90
N THR A 250 9.66 4.93 32.97
CA THR A 250 10.34 5.51 31.79
C THR A 250 11.25 4.50 31.08
N GLU A 251 12.00 3.69 31.80
CA GLU A 251 12.83 2.63 31.20
C GLU A 251 11.97 1.62 30.46
N ARG A 252 10.85 1.19 31.05
CA ARG A 252 9.93 0.23 30.42
C ARG A 252 9.32 0.81 29.14
N ASP A 253 8.89 2.08 29.17
CA ASP A 253 8.32 2.75 28.03
C ASP A 253 9.36 2.92 26.90
N ALA A 254 10.60 3.30 27.24
CA ALA A 254 11.69 3.41 26.28
C ALA A 254 12.06 2.05 25.66
N TYR A 255 12.00 0.97 26.44
CA TYR A 255 12.21 -0.39 25.92
C TYR A 255 11.12 -0.79 24.92
N GLN A 256 9.85 -0.53 25.25
CA GLN A 256 8.74 -0.80 24.33
C GLN A 256 8.83 0.04 23.06
N ALA A 257 9.27 1.31 23.19
CA ALA A 257 9.52 2.18 22.03
C ALA A 257 10.63 1.63 21.12
N LEU A 258 11.69 1.03 21.69
CA LEU A 258 12.75 0.37 20.91
C LEU A 258 12.21 -0.84 20.15
N LEU A 259 11.45 -1.73 20.81
CA LEU A 259 10.83 -2.88 20.13
C LEU A 259 9.87 -2.44 19.04
N GLY A 260 9.08 -1.38 19.28
CA GLY A 260 8.20 -0.80 18.28
C GLY A 260 8.96 -0.23 17.07
N ALA A 261 10.07 0.48 17.30
CA ALA A 261 10.92 1.00 16.22
C ALA A 261 11.55 -0.14 15.39
N MET A 262 11.89 -1.26 16.03
CA MET A 262 12.39 -2.45 15.35
C MET A 262 11.29 -3.20 14.58
N GLY A 263 10.01 -2.96 14.87
CA GLY A 263 8.89 -3.68 14.26
C GLY A 263 8.76 -5.12 14.73
N VAL A 264 9.21 -5.42 15.96
CA VAL A 264 9.14 -6.75 16.57
C VAL A 264 8.06 -6.83 17.67
N SER A 265 7.67 -8.03 18.04
CA SER A 265 6.65 -8.24 19.08
C SER A 265 7.01 -7.55 20.39
N PRO A 266 6.06 -6.85 21.05
CA PRO A 266 6.28 -6.23 22.36
C PRO A 266 6.52 -7.25 23.50
N SER A 267 6.25 -8.54 23.28
CA SER A 267 6.52 -9.63 24.23
C SER A 267 7.95 -10.16 24.13
N LEU A 268 8.76 -9.66 23.19
CA LEU A 268 10.12 -10.12 22.98
C LEU A 268 11.05 -9.58 24.06
N ASP A 269 11.83 -10.46 24.68
CA ASP A 269 12.84 -10.09 25.69
C ASP A 269 14.23 -10.06 25.05
N ILE A 270 14.72 -8.86 24.78
CA ILE A 270 16.04 -8.61 24.17
C ILE A 270 16.94 -7.94 25.21
N ASN A 271 18.08 -8.57 25.46
CA ASN A 271 19.11 -7.94 26.30
C ASN A 271 19.96 -6.99 25.47
N VAL A 272 19.88 -5.70 25.78
CA VAL A 272 20.55 -4.63 25.03
C VAL A 272 21.89 -4.31 25.65
N ALA A 273 22.96 -4.30 24.85
CA ALA A 273 24.29 -3.86 25.26
C ALA A 273 24.38 -2.34 25.12
N TYR A 274 24.24 -1.60 26.22
CA TYR A 274 24.47 -0.17 26.26
C TYR A 274 25.81 0.14 26.94
N THR A 275 26.62 0.99 26.29
CA THR A 275 27.93 1.44 26.83
C THR A 275 27.86 2.95 27.02
N GLU A 276 28.07 3.40 28.27
CA GLU A 276 28.01 4.81 28.65
C GLU A 276 29.19 5.64 28.14
N ASP A 277 30.37 5.02 28.01
CA ASP A 277 31.65 5.69 27.74
C ASP A 277 31.93 5.99 26.24
N ARG A 278 30.89 6.29 25.47
CA ARG A 278 31.11 6.71 24.09
C ARG A 278 31.49 8.18 24.03
N ALA A 279 32.69 8.50 23.56
CA ALA A 279 33.07 9.86 23.24
C ALA A 279 32.09 10.48 22.24
N LEU A 280 31.55 11.64 22.58
CA LEU A 280 30.70 12.38 21.66
C LEU A 280 31.59 12.88 20.49
N PRO A 281 31.11 12.75 19.25
CA PRO A 281 31.83 13.33 18.11
C PRO A 281 31.92 14.84 18.28
N ASP A 282 33.04 15.43 17.83
CA ASP A 282 33.20 16.87 17.79
C ASP A 282 32.04 17.48 16.99
N VAL A 283 31.35 18.46 17.59
CA VAL A 283 30.27 19.18 16.93
C VAL A 283 30.88 19.97 15.78
N PRO A 284 30.56 19.67 14.51
CA PRO A 284 31.05 20.48 13.41
C PRO A 284 30.59 21.93 13.60
N ASN A 285 31.45 22.88 13.25
CA ASN A 285 31.05 24.29 13.13
C ASN A 285 29.77 24.37 12.29
N ALA A 286 28.95 25.43 12.53
CA ALA A 286 27.65 25.61 11.89
C ALA A 286 27.64 25.18 10.41
N PRO A 287 26.62 24.45 9.95
CA PRO A 287 26.61 23.90 8.60
C PRO A 287 26.73 25.02 7.57
N THR A 288 27.72 24.90 6.69
CA THR A 288 27.87 25.82 5.57
C THR A 288 26.81 25.58 4.53
N GLU A 289 26.45 26.60 3.74
CA GLU A 289 25.48 26.49 2.65
C GLU A 289 25.81 25.30 1.71
N LYS A 290 27.11 25.05 1.47
CA LYS A 290 27.56 23.91 0.68
C LYS A 290 27.16 22.56 1.29
N MET A 291 27.26 22.41 2.62
CA MET A 291 26.81 21.19 3.33
C MET A 291 25.30 21.02 3.26
N ILE A 292 24.54 22.11 3.39
CA ILE A 292 23.08 22.09 3.27
C ILE A 292 22.66 21.67 1.86
N ARG A 293 23.27 22.24 0.81
CA ARG A 293 23.00 21.84 -0.59
C ARG A 293 23.34 20.39 -0.86
N LEU A 294 24.45 19.89 -0.36
CA LEU A 294 24.83 18.49 -0.48
C LEU A 294 23.85 17.58 0.24
N ALA A 295 23.45 17.91 1.47
CA ALA A 295 22.47 17.16 2.22
C ALA A 295 21.10 17.09 1.50
N LEU A 296 20.63 18.23 0.96
CA LEU A 296 19.38 18.27 0.19
C LEU A 296 19.45 17.39 -1.06
N SER A 297 20.56 17.38 -1.78
CA SER A 297 20.72 16.57 -2.99
C SER A 297 20.78 15.05 -2.72
N GLN A 298 21.00 14.65 -1.47
CA GLN A 298 21.06 13.24 -1.05
C GLN A 298 19.79 12.78 -0.30
N ARG A 299 18.84 13.67 -0.09
CA ARG A 299 17.61 13.34 0.63
C ARG A 299 16.66 12.50 -0.23
N PRO A 300 16.26 11.29 0.23
CA PRO A 300 15.38 10.42 -0.54
C PRO A 300 14.01 11.03 -0.83
N ASP A 301 13.43 11.79 0.10
CA ASP A 301 12.13 12.44 -0.07
C ASP A 301 12.18 13.53 -1.16
N VAL A 302 13.27 14.30 -1.24
CA VAL A 302 13.48 15.33 -2.27
C VAL A 302 13.68 14.67 -3.64
N LEU A 303 14.51 13.62 -3.71
CA LEU A 303 14.76 12.90 -4.96
C LEU A 303 13.52 12.18 -5.47
N ALA A 304 12.72 11.57 -4.59
CA ALA A 304 11.46 10.94 -4.96
C ALA A 304 10.43 11.97 -5.47
N SER A 305 10.33 13.14 -4.80
CA SER A 305 9.45 14.24 -5.23
C SER A 305 9.88 14.81 -6.59
N TYR A 306 11.19 14.96 -6.82
CA TYR A 306 11.72 15.38 -8.12
C TYR A 306 11.37 14.37 -9.23
N ALA A 307 11.54 13.08 -8.96
CA ALA A 307 11.16 12.03 -9.90
C ALA A 307 9.65 12.02 -10.19
N ALA A 308 8.81 12.32 -9.20
CA ALA A 308 7.37 12.48 -9.39
C ALA A 308 7.04 13.66 -10.35
N VAL A 309 7.77 14.76 -10.23
CA VAL A 309 7.64 15.90 -11.18
C VAL A 309 8.03 15.46 -12.59
N GLU A 310 9.13 14.71 -12.77
CA GLU A 310 9.53 14.22 -14.10
C GLU A 310 8.53 13.21 -14.66
N ALA A 311 7.94 12.35 -13.80
CA ALA A 311 6.86 11.45 -14.20
C ALA A 311 5.62 12.22 -14.68
N ALA A 312 5.23 13.29 -13.98
CA ALA A 312 4.11 14.14 -14.38
C ALA A 312 4.39 14.85 -15.73
N LYS A 313 5.61 15.38 -15.94
CA LYS A 313 6.00 15.96 -17.23
C LYS A 313 5.94 14.95 -18.38
N ALA A 314 6.34 13.71 -18.14
CA ALA A 314 6.19 12.65 -19.13
C ALA A 314 4.71 12.29 -19.36
N GLY A 315 3.88 12.32 -18.32
CA GLY A 315 2.43 12.16 -18.41
C GLY A 315 1.77 13.22 -19.28
N ILE A 316 2.15 14.50 -19.15
CA ILE A 316 1.69 15.61 -20.02
C ILE A 316 2.01 15.30 -21.48
N LYS A 317 3.26 14.92 -21.79
CA LYS A 317 3.66 14.54 -23.17
C LYS A 317 2.83 13.38 -23.72
N ALA A 318 2.53 12.38 -22.88
CA ALA A 318 1.68 11.26 -23.27
C ALA A 318 0.25 11.69 -23.60
N THR A 319 -0.30 12.64 -22.82
CA THR A 319 -1.65 13.18 -23.04
C THR A 319 -1.69 14.09 -24.27
N GLU A 320 -0.65 14.89 -24.53
CA GLU A 320 -0.52 15.67 -25.76
C GLU A 320 -0.46 14.74 -26.99
N ALA A 321 0.28 13.63 -26.92
CA ALA A 321 0.34 12.65 -28.01
C ALA A 321 -1.00 11.92 -28.24
N ASP A 322 -1.93 11.92 -27.27
CA ASP A 322 -3.26 11.32 -27.43
C ASP A 322 -4.17 12.07 -28.43
N PHE A 323 -3.82 13.30 -28.82
CA PHE A 323 -4.50 14.04 -29.88
C PHE A 323 -4.04 13.62 -31.30
N LEU A 324 -2.93 12.89 -31.40
CA LEU A 324 -2.29 12.55 -32.65
C LEU A 324 -2.84 11.24 -33.23
N PRO A 325 -2.68 11.00 -34.55
CA PRO A 325 -3.11 9.77 -35.19
C PRO A 325 -2.44 8.52 -34.59
N LYS A 326 -3.15 7.38 -34.57
CA LYS A 326 -2.60 6.11 -34.17
C LYS A 326 -2.67 5.12 -35.35
N VAL A 327 -1.57 4.43 -35.60
CA VAL A 327 -1.47 3.41 -36.65
C VAL A 327 -1.47 2.05 -36.02
N TYR A 328 -2.41 1.21 -36.41
CA TYR A 328 -2.53 -0.14 -35.88
C TYR A 328 -2.56 -1.20 -36.97
N LEU A 329 -2.08 -2.40 -36.67
CA LEU A 329 -2.22 -3.61 -37.44
C LEU A 329 -3.19 -4.52 -36.71
N ALA A 330 -4.18 -5.02 -37.44
CA ALA A 330 -5.08 -6.08 -36.97
C ALA A 330 -5.02 -7.25 -37.92
N GLY A 331 -5.03 -8.46 -37.39
CA GLY A 331 -5.10 -9.68 -38.17
C GLY A 331 -6.07 -10.66 -37.52
N ALA A 332 -6.77 -11.45 -38.32
CA ALA A 332 -7.61 -12.51 -37.82
C ALA A 332 -7.57 -13.70 -38.73
N VAL A 333 -7.57 -14.88 -38.12
CA VAL A 333 -7.80 -16.16 -38.79
C VAL A 333 -8.91 -16.86 -38.04
N ALA A 334 -9.99 -17.20 -38.73
CA ALA A 334 -11.12 -17.88 -38.15
C ALA A 334 -11.53 -19.05 -39.06
N GLY A 335 -11.96 -20.14 -38.46
CA GLY A 335 -12.53 -21.28 -39.19
C GLY A 335 -13.67 -21.84 -38.35
N GLY A 336 -14.70 -22.35 -38.98
CA GLY A 336 -15.82 -22.90 -38.23
C GLY A 336 -16.73 -23.77 -39.03
N ASP A 337 -17.43 -24.60 -38.28
CA ASP A 337 -18.51 -25.45 -38.82
C ASP A 337 -19.84 -24.87 -38.37
N GLY A 338 -20.76 -24.75 -39.33
CA GLY A 338 -22.10 -24.23 -39.07
C GLY A 338 -23.17 -25.01 -39.83
N ARG A 339 -24.38 -24.97 -39.30
CA ARG A 339 -25.57 -25.45 -39.99
C ARG A 339 -26.52 -24.27 -40.18
N PHE A 340 -27.01 -24.17 -41.41
CA PHE A 340 -27.95 -23.14 -41.81
C PHE A 340 -29.21 -23.81 -42.35
N ASP A 341 -30.34 -23.49 -41.78
CA ASP A 341 -31.65 -24.00 -42.11
C ASP A 341 -32.53 -22.85 -42.59
N ILE A 342 -33.14 -23.00 -43.77
CA ILE A 342 -34.13 -22.10 -44.31
C ILE A 342 -35.48 -22.83 -44.34
N GLN A 343 -36.52 -22.19 -43.88
CA GLN A 343 -37.87 -22.79 -43.90
C GLN A 343 -38.25 -23.31 -45.27
N GLY A 344 -38.54 -24.61 -45.35
CA GLY A 344 -38.96 -25.30 -46.59
C GLY A 344 -37.81 -25.85 -47.45
N LEU A 345 -36.54 -25.68 -47.01
CA LEU A 345 -35.35 -26.25 -47.68
C LEU A 345 -34.62 -27.22 -46.76
N PRO A 346 -33.88 -28.20 -47.31
CA PRO A 346 -33.00 -29.04 -46.48
C PRO A 346 -31.91 -28.21 -45.83
N GLY A 347 -31.60 -28.50 -44.54
CA GLY A 347 -30.53 -27.84 -43.82
C GLY A 347 -29.17 -28.03 -44.49
N ILE A 348 -28.40 -26.96 -44.61
CA ILE A 348 -27.09 -26.93 -45.26
C ILE A 348 -26.01 -26.90 -44.20
N SER A 349 -25.09 -27.85 -44.17
CA SER A 349 -23.86 -27.77 -43.38
C SER A 349 -22.83 -26.99 -44.15
N GLN A 350 -22.25 -25.96 -43.53
CA GLN A 350 -21.28 -25.08 -44.14
C GLN A 350 -20.00 -25.03 -43.29
N GLN A 351 -18.88 -25.29 -43.94
CA GLN A 351 -17.56 -25.05 -43.35
C GLN A 351 -17.03 -23.73 -43.91
N THR A 352 -16.63 -22.85 -43.01
CA THR A 352 -16.17 -21.50 -43.36
C THR A 352 -14.77 -21.29 -42.82
N SER A 353 -13.87 -20.74 -43.62
CA SER A 353 -12.58 -20.23 -43.18
C SER A 353 -12.38 -18.81 -43.66
N SER A 354 -11.83 -17.97 -42.83
CA SER A 354 -11.51 -16.57 -43.17
C SER A 354 -10.15 -16.17 -42.62
N SER A 355 -9.42 -15.37 -43.38
CA SER A 355 -8.20 -14.72 -42.92
C SER A 355 -8.20 -13.28 -43.37
N SER A 356 -7.75 -12.38 -42.48
CA SER A 356 -7.66 -10.97 -42.79
C SER A 356 -6.45 -10.34 -42.13
N ILE A 357 -5.83 -9.38 -42.84
CA ILE A 357 -4.81 -8.47 -42.29
C ILE A 357 -5.23 -7.07 -42.68
N LEU A 358 -5.29 -6.18 -41.69
CA LEU A 358 -5.76 -4.80 -41.85
C LEU A 358 -4.75 -3.87 -41.21
N VAL A 359 -4.39 -2.81 -41.93
CA VAL A 359 -3.68 -1.65 -41.38
C VAL A 359 -4.68 -0.50 -41.31
N GLY A 360 -4.79 0.09 -40.13
CA GLY A 360 -5.72 1.19 -39.91
C GLY A 360 -5.03 2.41 -39.29
N VAL A 361 -5.60 3.56 -39.55
CA VAL A 361 -5.23 4.83 -38.91
C VAL A 361 -6.46 5.36 -38.19
N SER A 362 -6.34 5.65 -36.90
CA SER A 362 -7.40 6.27 -36.09
C SER A 362 -6.96 7.65 -35.64
N VAL A 363 -7.82 8.65 -35.92
CA VAL A 363 -7.61 10.04 -35.45
C VAL A 363 -8.82 10.44 -34.61
N PRO A 364 -8.62 10.76 -33.33
CA PRO A 364 -9.72 11.23 -32.52
C PRO A 364 -10.09 12.66 -32.85
N LEU A 365 -11.30 12.90 -33.36
CA LEU A 365 -11.75 14.25 -33.79
C LEU A 365 -12.46 15.03 -32.68
N CYS A 366 -13.32 14.38 -31.88
CA CYS A 366 -14.05 15.02 -30.80
C CYS A 366 -14.35 14.01 -29.71
N ASP A 367 -14.13 14.39 -28.47
CA ASP A 367 -14.37 13.58 -27.27
C ASP A 367 -15.05 14.36 -26.12
N GLY A 368 -15.69 15.48 -26.47
CA GLY A 368 -16.34 16.34 -25.47
C GLY A 368 -15.37 17.09 -24.55
N GLY A 369 -14.09 17.18 -24.88
CA GLY A 369 -13.08 17.90 -24.09
C GLY A 369 -12.33 17.05 -23.04
N ILE A 370 -12.55 15.74 -23.00
CA ILE A 370 -11.88 14.84 -22.01
C ILE A 370 -10.36 14.92 -22.12
N ARG A 371 -9.78 14.90 -23.33
CA ARG A 371 -8.33 15.00 -23.53
C ARG A 371 -7.78 16.36 -23.14
N ALA A 372 -8.49 17.45 -23.48
CA ALA A 372 -8.10 18.80 -23.08
C ALA A 372 -8.08 18.95 -21.55
N ALA A 373 -9.07 18.39 -20.86
CA ALA A 373 -9.11 18.38 -19.40
C ALA A 373 -7.92 17.60 -18.80
N ARG A 374 -7.55 16.45 -19.38
CA ARG A 374 -6.39 15.65 -18.91
C ARG A 374 -5.03 16.33 -19.12
N VAL A 375 -4.89 17.22 -20.10
CA VAL A 375 -3.65 18.01 -20.27
C VAL A 375 -3.54 19.10 -19.22
N THR A 376 -4.67 19.60 -18.72
CA THR A 376 -4.72 20.67 -17.70
C THR A 376 -4.71 20.13 -16.26
N GLU A 377 -5.00 18.87 -16.06
CA GLU A 377 -4.91 18.17 -14.75
C GLU A 377 -3.45 17.99 -14.32
#